data_7726a1df5d8f627bc779179bf80e2b20
#
_entry.id   7726a1df5d8f627bc779179bf80e2b20
#
_cell.length_a   1.000
_cell.length_b   1.000
_cell.length_c   1.000
_cell.angle_alpha   90.00
_cell.angle_beta   90.00
_cell.angle_gamma   90.00
#
_symmetry.space_group_name_H-M   'P 1'
#
loop_
_entity.id
_entity.type
_entity.pdbx_description
1 polymer ?
#
loop_
_entity_poly.entity_id
_entity_poly.type
_entity_poly.pdbx_seq_one_letter_code
_entity_poly.pdbx_strand_id
1 'polypeptide(L)'
;MSTNKKIELWDGYEVEFNEQIANDFDFAQDLSRAFKNNDLAEIVTLYFALIGGEQTYNDFRDHVIAEKGFFDVASVRDLMKKIDDNLPKAGNRAQRRSWQTSK
;
A
#
# COMPACT_ATOMS: atom_id res chain seq x y z
N MET A 1 16.09 -18.47 -4.20
CA MET A 1 16.06 -17.14 -4.55
C MET A 1 14.67 -16.57 -4.65
N SER A 2 14.45 -15.53 -3.99
CA SER A 2 13.10 -15.00 -4.00
C SER A 2 12.99 -13.91 -5.04
N THR A 3 11.85 -13.88 -5.69
CA THR A 3 11.55 -12.86 -6.65
C THR A 3 10.39 -12.06 -6.11
N ASN A 4 10.55 -10.78 -6.06
CA ASN A 4 9.46 -9.95 -5.65
C ASN A 4 8.36 -10.00 -6.69
N LYS A 5 7.13 -9.96 -6.22
CA LYS A 5 6.00 -9.84 -7.11
C LYS A 5 5.98 -8.47 -7.74
N LYS A 6 5.33 -8.36 -8.88
CA LYS A 6 5.18 -7.07 -9.54
C LYS A 6 3.72 -6.66 -9.52
N ILE A 7 3.50 -5.37 -9.34
CA ILE A 7 2.16 -4.80 -9.32
C ILE A 7 2.09 -3.78 -10.44
N GLU A 8 1.10 -3.92 -11.30
CA GLU A 8 0.88 -2.95 -12.36
C GLU A 8 -0.01 -1.83 -11.83
N LEU A 9 0.52 -0.61 -11.83
CA LEU A 9 -0.23 0.54 -11.36
C LEU A 9 -1.14 1.10 -12.44
N TRP A 10 -0.65 1.08 -13.67
CA TRP A 10 -1.46 1.38 -14.85
C TRP A 10 -0.75 0.74 -16.03
N ASP A 11 -1.40 0.76 -17.16
CA ASP A 11 -0.90 0.07 -18.34
C ASP A 11 0.50 0.55 -18.69
N GLY A 12 1.46 -0.37 -18.64
CA GLY A 12 2.84 -0.08 -18.97
C GLY A 12 3.71 0.36 -17.83
N TYR A 13 3.16 0.44 -16.60
CA TYR A 13 3.95 0.86 -15.44
C TYR A 13 3.81 -0.17 -14.34
N GLU A 14 4.88 -0.92 -14.11
CA GLU A 14 4.93 -1.94 -13.07
C GLU A 14 5.96 -1.57 -12.02
N VAL A 15 5.69 -1.96 -10.79
CA VAL A 15 6.63 -1.77 -9.69
C VAL A 15 6.79 -3.10 -8.97
N GLU A 16 7.92 -3.24 -8.29
CA GLU A 16 8.15 -4.44 -7.47
C GLU A 16 7.52 -4.26 -6.11
N PHE A 17 6.87 -5.32 -5.66
CA PHE A 17 6.32 -5.36 -4.32
C PHE A 17 7.40 -5.85 -3.36
N ASN A 18 7.69 -5.07 -2.34
CA ASN A 18 8.77 -5.39 -1.40
C ASN A 18 8.25 -6.32 -0.31
N GLU A 19 8.46 -7.60 -0.50
CA GLU A 19 7.97 -8.60 0.45
C GLU A 19 8.72 -8.55 1.78
N GLN A 20 9.94 -8.09 1.76
CA GLN A 20 10.71 -7.98 3.00
C GLN A 20 10.07 -6.94 3.92
N ILE A 21 9.71 -5.79 3.38
CA ILE A 21 9.03 -4.77 4.19
C ILE A 21 7.67 -5.29 4.63
N ALA A 22 6.96 -5.97 3.74
CA ALA A 22 5.62 -6.46 4.05
C ALA A 22 5.63 -7.47 5.20
N ASN A 23 6.74 -8.14 5.41
CA ASN A 23 6.86 -9.13 6.49
C ASN A 23 7.59 -8.61 7.71
N ASP A 24 7.96 -7.34 7.70
CA ASP A 24 8.68 -6.73 8.80
C ASP A 24 7.71 -6.37 9.91
N PHE A 25 8.02 -6.79 11.13
CA PHE A 25 7.14 -6.54 12.26
C PHE A 25 7.01 -5.05 12.57
N ASP A 26 8.11 -4.31 12.44
CA ASP A 26 8.06 -2.87 12.67
C ASP A 26 7.10 -2.20 11.70
N PHE A 27 7.12 -2.63 10.44
CA PHE A 27 6.19 -2.11 9.46
C PHE A 27 4.75 -2.43 9.86
N ALA A 28 4.50 -3.66 10.30
CA ALA A 28 3.17 -4.06 10.71
C ALA A 28 2.67 -3.21 11.88
N GLN A 29 3.57 -2.92 12.82
CA GLN A 29 3.19 -2.08 13.95
C GLN A 29 2.86 -0.66 13.52
N ASP A 30 3.68 -0.11 12.64
CA ASP A 30 3.44 1.26 12.15
C ASP A 30 2.11 1.33 11.42
N LEU A 31 1.84 0.34 10.59
CA LEU A 31 0.59 0.32 9.83
C LEU A 31 -0.61 0.18 10.76
N SER A 32 -0.51 -0.70 11.75
CA SER A 32 -1.58 -0.88 12.72
C SER A 32 -1.86 0.41 13.48
N ARG A 33 -0.80 1.12 13.87
CA ARG A 33 -0.96 2.39 14.58
C ARG A 33 -1.62 3.43 13.70
N ALA A 34 -1.22 3.48 12.43
CA ALA A 34 -1.80 4.45 11.51
C ALA A 34 -3.29 4.20 11.31
N PHE A 35 -3.69 2.93 11.20
CA PHE A 35 -5.10 2.59 11.09
C PHE A 35 -5.86 2.95 12.36
N LYS A 36 -5.27 2.66 13.51
CA LYS A 36 -5.91 2.96 14.78
C LYS A 36 -6.16 4.45 14.93
N ASN A 37 -5.23 5.26 14.44
CA ASN A 37 -5.33 6.71 14.54
C ASN A 37 -6.12 7.35 13.40
N ASN A 38 -6.59 6.55 12.47
CA ASN A 38 -7.27 7.04 11.25
C ASN A 38 -6.41 8.04 10.50
N ASP A 39 -5.11 7.80 10.47
CA ASP A 39 -4.16 8.70 9.81
C ASP A 39 -3.99 8.28 8.37
N LEU A 40 -4.86 8.79 7.50
CA LEU A 40 -4.87 8.39 6.11
C LEU A 40 -3.55 8.70 5.42
N ALA A 41 -2.96 9.84 5.70
CA ALA A 41 -1.70 10.22 5.08
C ALA A 41 -0.60 9.21 5.42
N GLU A 42 -0.54 8.80 6.68
CA GLU A 42 0.46 7.83 7.09
C GLU A 42 0.19 6.46 6.49
N ILE A 43 -1.08 6.05 6.45
CA ILE A 43 -1.45 4.78 5.85
C ILE A 43 -1.00 4.73 4.38
N VAL A 44 -1.27 5.79 3.65
CA VAL A 44 -0.88 5.85 2.23
C VAL A 44 0.64 5.80 2.09
N THR A 45 1.34 6.56 2.93
CA THR A 45 2.80 6.57 2.90
C THR A 45 3.38 5.18 3.13
N LEU A 46 2.83 4.45 4.10
CA LEU A 46 3.30 3.11 4.40
C LEU A 46 3.02 2.14 3.25
N TYR A 47 1.85 2.26 2.64
CA TYR A 47 1.54 1.41 1.49
C TYR A 47 2.48 1.67 0.33
N PHE A 48 2.80 2.93 0.05
CA PHE A 48 3.73 3.23 -1.03
C PHE A 48 5.13 2.76 -0.72
N ALA A 49 5.51 2.67 0.55
CA ALA A 49 6.81 2.12 0.91
C ALA A 49 6.98 0.68 0.41
N LEU A 50 5.89 -0.04 0.24
CA LEU A 50 5.93 -1.41 -0.26
C LEU A 50 6.19 -1.49 -1.75
N ILE A 51 6.00 -0.41 -2.48
CA ILE A 51 6.06 -0.44 -3.94
C ILE A 51 6.98 0.64 -4.52
N GLY A 52 8.01 1.01 -3.78
CA GLY A 52 9.01 1.93 -4.30
C GLY A 52 9.10 3.26 -3.61
N GLY A 53 8.18 3.56 -2.71
CA GLY A 53 8.30 4.77 -1.89
C GLY A 53 7.87 6.03 -2.60
N GLU A 54 8.58 7.11 -2.29
CA GLU A 54 8.18 8.44 -2.72
C GLU A 54 8.17 8.61 -4.24
N GLN A 55 9.12 7.99 -4.91
CA GLN A 55 9.15 8.10 -6.37
C GLN A 55 7.89 7.51 -6.99
N THR A 56 7.49 6.35 -6.53
CA THR A 56 6.28 5.71 -7.04
C THR A 56 5.05 6.55 -6.70
N TYR A 57 5.02 7.12 -5.52
CA TYR A 57 3.92 7.99 -5.13
C TYR A 57 3.80 9.18 -6.09
N ASN A 58 4.91 9.83 -6.38
CA ASN A 58 4.88 10.98 -7.27
C ASN A 58 4.47 10.59 -8.68
N ASP A 59 4.96 9.47 -9.17
CA ASP A 59 4.61 9.01 -10.51
C ASP A 59 3.11 8.68 -10.59
N PHE A 60 2.59 8.01 -9.57
CA PHE A 60 1.18 7.66 -9.53
C PHE A 60 0.32 8.91 -9.46
N ARG A 61 0.70 9.84 -8.60
CA ARG A 61 -0.04 11.09 -8.46
C ARG A 61 -0.10 11.85 -9.78
N ASP A 62 1.05 11.98 -10.44
CA ASP A 62 1.11 12.70 -11.70
C ASP A 62 0.26 12.02 -12.76
N HIS A 63 0.27 10.69 -12.78
CA HIS A 63 -0.53 9.94 -13.74
C HIS A 63 -2.03 10.16 -13.51
N VAL A 64 -2.46 10.09 -12.25
CA VAL A 64 -3.89 10.27 -11.95
C VAL A 64 -4.33 11.68 -12.30
N ILE A 65 -3.51 12.68 -11.98
CA ILE A 65 -3.85 14.07 -12.31
C ILE A 65 -3.94 14.24 -13.81
N ALA A 66 -3.03 13.63 -14.57
CA ALA A 66 -3.06 13.75 -16.02
C ALA A 66 -4.34 13.14 -16.59
N GLU A 67 -4.84 12.06 -15.99
CA GLU A 67 -6.01 11.38 -16.51
C GLU A 67 -7.32 11.99 -16.02
N LYS A 68 -7.36 12.43 -14.78
CA LYS A 68 -8.62 12.83 -14.16
C LYS A 68 -8.68 14.30 -13.80
N GLY A 69 -7.57 15.00 -13.88
CA GLY A 69 -7.53 16.40 -13.56
C GLY A 69 -7.24 16.70 -12.09
N PHE A 70 -7.29 15.69 -11.24
CA PHE A 70 -6.97 15.85 -9.82
C PHE A 70 -6.64 14.49 -9.23
N PHE A 71 -6.02 14.50 -8.07
CA PHE A 71 -5.60 13.27 -7.40
C PHE A 71 -6.71 12.81 -6.49
N ASP A 72 -7.55 11.92 -6.99
CA ASP A 72 -8.79 11.57 -6.30
C ASP A 72 -8.60 10.40 -5.33
N VAL A 73 -9.46 10.37 -4.32
CA VAL A 73 -9.39 9.37 -3.26
C VAL A 73 -9.67 7.97 -3.80
N ALA A 74 -10.58 7.86 -4.76
CA ALA A 74 -10.94 6.54 -5.29
C ALA A 74 -9.76 5.86 -5.96
N SER A 75 -8.93 6.62 -6.68
CA SER A 75 -7.74 6.06 -7.32
C SER A 75 -6.76 5.54 -6.28
N VAL A 76 -6.58 6.27 -5.19
CA VAL A 76 -5.69 5.84 -4.12
C VAL A 76 -6.22 4.57 -3.46
N ARG A 77 -7.52 4.51 -3.21
CA ARG A 77 -8.13 3.32 -2.62
C ARG A 77 -7.98 2.10 -3.50
N ASP A 78 -8.16 2.27 -4.81
CA ASP A 78 -8.01 1.15 -5.74
C ASP A 78 -6.59 0.62 -5.73
N LEU A 79 -5.60 1.52 -5.67
CA LEU A 79 -4.22 1.08 -5.59
C LEU A 79 -3.93 0.38 -4.28
N MET A 80 -4.43 0.91 -3.17
CA MET A 80 -4.23 0.27 -1.88
C MET A 80 -4.81 -1.14 -1.86
N LYS A 81 -5.94 -1.32 -2.53
CA LYS A 81 -6.55 -2.63 -2.61
C LYS A 81 -5.67 -3.60 -3.39
N LYS A 82 -5.06 -3.15 -4.48
CA LYS A 82 -4.12 -3.99 -5.22
C LYS A 82 -2.96 -4.41 -4.35
N ILE A 83 -2.43 -3.48 -3.56
CA ILE A 83 -1.32 -3.78 -2.68
C ILE A 83 -1.76 -4.78 -1.61
N ASP A 84 -2.94 -4.59 -1.04
CA ASP A 84 -3.49 -5.50 -0.04
C ASP A 84 -3.58 -6.93 -0.57
N ASP A 85 -3.96 -7.08 -1.83
CA ASP A 85 -4.11 -8.40 -2.42
C ASP A 85 -2.78 -9.14 -2.49
N ASN A 86 -1.67 -8.43 -2.39
CA ASN A 86 -0.34 -9.02 -2.44
C ASN A 86 0.31 -9.18 -1.08
N LEU A 87 -0.34 -8.73 -0.02
CA LEU A 87 0.19 -8.93 1.32
C LEU A 87 0.10 -10.39 1.75
N PRO A 88 0.97 -10.82 2.67
CA PRO A 88 0.92 -12.20 3.16
C PRO A 88 -0.46 -12.47 3.77
N LYS A 89 -1.15 -13.45 3.22
CA LYS A 89 -2.56 -13.63 3.56
C LYS A 89 -2.77 -14.04 5.00
N ALA A 90 -1.93 -14.94 5.50
CA ALA A 90 -2.09 -15.41 6.87
C ALA A 90 -1.88 -14.26 7.86
N GLY A 91 -0.77 -13.55 7.72
CA GLY A 91 -0.47 -12.43 8.60
C GLY A 91 -1.47 -11.30 8.42
N ASN A 92 -1.81 -11.02 7.17
CA ASN A 92 -2.73 -9.96 6.87
C ASN A 92 -4.11 -10.22 7.48
N ARG A 93 -4.58 -11.46 7.39
CA ARG A 93 -5.87 -11.81 7.95
C ARG A 93 -5.89 -11.65 9.46
N ALA A 94 -4.83 -12.08 10.13
CA ALA A 94 -4.74 -11.96 11.57
C ALA A 94 -4.69 -10.49 11.97
N GLN A 95 -3.93 -9.69 11.25
CA GLN A 95 -3.83 -8.27 11.55
C GLN A 95 -5.16 -7.56 11.36
N ARG A 96 -5.86 -7.87 10.29
CA ARG A 96 -7.17 -7.24 10.08
C ARG A 96 -8.13 -7.56 11.19
N ARG A 97 -8.14 -8.81 11.64
CA ARG A 97 -9.01 -9.22 12.72
C ARG A 97 -8.66 -8.46 13.98
N SER A 98 -7.38 -8.31 14.26
CA SER A 98 -6.93 -7.57 15.42
C SER A 98 -7.39 -6.13 15.38
N TRP A 99 -7.25 -5.50 14.22
CA TRP A 99 -7.68 -4.11 14.08
C TRP A 99 -9.16 -3.96 14.30
N GLN A 100 -9.96 -4.90 13.79
CA GLN A 100 -11.41 -4.82 13.92
C GLN A 100 -11.86 -5.01 15.35
N THR A 101 -11.19 -5.87 16.08
CA THR A 101 -11.60 -6.18 17.44
C THR A 101 -11.08 -5.19 18.47
N SER A 102 -10.16 -4.34 18.09
CA SER A 102 -9.61 -3.38 19.03
C SER A 102 -10.44 -2.12 19.16
N LYS A 103 -11.61 -2.14 18.63
CA LYS A 103 -12.52 -1.01 18.78
C LYS A 103 -13.09 -0.89 20.16
#